data_92642e2d8e05f836ea016097ee1192af
#
_entry.id   92642e2d8e05f836ea016097ee1192af
#
_cell.length_a   1.000
_cell.length_b   1.000
_cell.length_c   1.000
_cell.angle_alpha   90.00
_cell.angle_beta   90.00
_cell.angle_gamma   90.00
#
_symmetry.space_group_name_H-M   'P 1'
#
loop_
_entity.id
_entity.type
_entity.pdbx_description
1 polymer ?
#
loop_
_entity_poly.entity_id
_entity_poly.type
_entity_poly.pdbx_seq_one_letter_code
_entity_poly.pdbx_strand_id
1 'polypeptide(L)'
;RMGALVSRAQLAAVRDGLARLQEQAETLHDGATHALVDADPAVACCVGPTLLGVRDADAADRVHDTEVFGPVATLVPYRDLGHALALARRGEGSLVASLYGSDAAALGAAAVDLADSHGRVHVVSPDVAASHTGHGNVMPQSLHGGPGRAGGGEELGGLRALNFYHRRAAIQAGNTTLAALA
;
A
#
# COMPACT_ATOMS: atom_id res chain seq x y z
N ARG A 1 19.60 -6.32 0.08
CA ARG A 1 19.45 -6.96 -1.24
C ARG A 1 17.99 -6.92 -1.65
N MET A 2 17.74 -6.74 -2.93
CA MET A 2 16.39 -6.67 -3.51
C MET A 2 16.31 -7.73 -4.61
N GLY A 3 15.18 -8.45 -4.70
CA GLY A 3 14.95 -9.47 -5.71
C GLY A 3 14.51 -8.89 -7.06
N ALA A 4 14.34 -9.77 -8.03
CA ALA A 4 13.80 -9.42 -9.34
C ALA A 4 12.30 -9.14 -9.28
N LEU A 5 11.81 -8.35 -10.21
CA LEU A 5 10.38 -8.21 -10.50
C LEU A 5 9.85 -9.52 -11.13
N VAL A 6 8.54 -9.70 -11.10
CA VAL A 6 7.89 -10.96 -11.50
C VAL A 6 8.03 -11.27 -13.00
N SER A 7 8.19 -10.25 -13.84
CA SER A 7 8.24 -10.42 -15.30
C SER A 7 8.90 -9.24 -16.03
N ARG A 8 9.22 -9.45 -17.31
CA ARG A 8 9.69 -8.35 -18.21
C ARG A 8 8.61 -7.30 -18.46
N ALA A 9 7.34 -7.71 -18.50
CA ALA A 9 6.23 -6.76 -18.63
C ALA A 9 6.14 -5.85 -17.42
N GLN A 10 6.33 -6.41 -16.21
CA GLN A 10 6.39 -5.63 -14.98
C GLN A 10 7.59 -4.67 -14.96
N LEU A 11 8.75 -5.11 -15.43
CA LEU A 11 9.93 -4.24 -15.55
C LEU A 11 9.69 -3.06 -16.51
N ALA A 12 9.03 -3.31 -17.64
CA ALA A 12 8.65 -2.24 -18.57
C ALA A 12 7.67 -1.27 -17.91
N ALA A 13 6.61 -1.77 -17.27
CA ALA A 13 5.63 -0.94 -16.56
C ALA A 13 6.25 -0.07 -15.45
N VAL A 14 7.24 -0.60 -14.72
CA VAL A 14 7.99 0.18 -13.70
C VAL A 14 8.77 1.31 -14.36
N ARG A 15 9.44 1.06 -15.48
CA ARG A 15 10.20 2.09 -16.22
C ARG A 15 9.30 3.19 -16.77
N ASP A 16 8.17 2.81 -17.34
CA ASP A 16 7.18 3.75 -17.88
C ASP A 16 6.56 4.60 -16.76
N GLY A 17 6.19 3.96 -15.63
CA GLY A 17 5.67 4.66 -14.46
C GLY A 17 6.68 5.60 -13.84
N LEU A 18 7.95 5.19 -13.74
CA LEU A 18 9.04 6.03 -13.26
C LEU A 18 9.23 7.26 -14.15
N ALA A 19 9.24 7.07 -15.47
CA ALA A 19 9.36 8.19 -16.43
C ALA A 19 8.21 9.20 -16.26
N ARG A 20 6.98 8.74 -16.05
CA ARG A 20 5.82 9.61 -15.77
C ARG A 20 5.96 10.39 -14.45
N LEU A 21 6.45 9.76 -13.39
CA LEU A 21 6.70 10.46 -12.12
C LEU A 21 7.79 11.51 -12.25
N GLN A 22 8.82 11.24 -13.05
CA GLN A 22 9.94 12.17 -13.29
C GLN A 22 9.56 13.44 -14.08
N GLU A 23 8.34 13.49 -14.66
CA GLU A 23 7.81 14.74 -15.25
C GLU A 23 7.57 15.83 -14.18
N GLN A 24 7.32 15.44 -12.90
CA GLN A 24 7.02 16.36 -11.81
C GLN A 24 7.90 16.17 -10.57
N ALA A 25 8.77 15.17 -10.57
CA ALA A 25 9.65 14.84 -9.46
C ALA A 25 11.10 14.69 -9.91
N GLU A 26 12.03 15.16 -9.10
CA GLU A 26 13.46 14.99 -9.34
C GLU A 26 13.97 13.67 -8.74
N THR A 27 14.96 13.06 -9.39
CA THR A 27 15.59 11.84 -8.86
C THR A 27 16.60 12.21 -7.78
N LEU A 28 16.34 11.79 -6.55
CA LEU A 28 17.21 11.97 -5.40
C LEU A 28 18.21 10.81 -5.25
N HIS A 29 17.80 9.61 -5.62
CA HIS A 29 18.65 8.41 -5.66
C HIS A 29 18.24 7.55 -6.86
N ASP A 30 19.22 7.16 -7.65
CA ASP A 30 19.04 6.27 -8.80
C ASP A 30 19.68 4.90 -8.53
N GLY A 31 18.84 3.91 -8.30
CA GLY A 31 19.28 2.53 -8.08
C GLY A 31 19.75 1.82 -9.35
N ALA A 32 19.51 2.37 -10.54
CA ALA A 32 20.00 1.80 -11.81
C ALA A 32 21.53 1.81 -11.90
N THR A 33 22.20 2.64 -11.11
CA THR A 33 23.68 2.71 -11.04
C THR A 33 24.32 1.52 -10.32
N HIS A 34 23.53 0.69 -9.62
CA HIS A 34 24.05 -0.45 -8.88
C HIS A 34 24.20 -1.69 -9.77
N ALA A 35 25.35 -2.34 -9.69
CA ALA A 35 25.58 -3.60 -10.37
C ALA A 35 24.67 -4.71 -9.85
N LEU A 36 24.20 -5.56 -10.75
CA LEU A 36 23.47 -6.77 -10.36
C LEU A 36 24.44 -7.77 -9.73
N VAL A 37 23.95 -8.49 -8.72
CA VAL A 37 24.70 -9.55 -8.04
C VAL A 37 24.06 -10.89 -8.40
N ASP A 38 24.85 -11.82 -8.90
CA ASP A 38 24.41 -13.17 -9.28
C ASP A 38 23.21 -13.21 -10.24
N ALA A 39 23.16 -12.23 -11.16
CA ALA A 39 22.10 -12.12 -12.15
C ALA A 39 22.64 -11.65 -13.50
N ASP A 40 22.17 -12.26 -14.60
CA ASP A 40 22.48 -11.84 -15.97
C ASP A 40 21.60 -10.66 -16.38
N PRO A 41 22.16 -9.47 -16.66
CA PRO A 41 21.38 -8.29 -17.06
C PRO A 41 20.53 -8.50 -18.33
N ALA A 42 20.93 -9.43 -19.20
CA ALA A 42 20.20 -9.70 -20.45
C ALA A 42 18.84 -10.37 -20.23
N VAL A 43 18.69 -11.08 -19.12
CA VAL A 43 17.47 -11.85 -18.80
C VAL A 43 16.80 -11.46 -17.49
N ALA A 44 17.54 -10.85 -16.57
CA ALA A 44 17.03 -10.51 -15.25
C ALA A 44 16.00 -9.37 -15.30
N CYS A 45 14.90 -9.52 -14.58
CA CYS A 45 13.90 -8.47 -14.39
C CYS A 45 14.22 -7.64 -13.13
N CYS A 46 15.49 -7.27 -12.96
CA CYS A 46 15.92 -6.49 -11.79
C CYS A 46 15.88 -4.99 -12.10
N VAL A 47 15.48 -4.24 -11.10
CA VAL A 47 15.58 -2.78 -11.06
C VAL A 47 15.98 -2.36 -9.67
N GLY A 48 16.92 -1.42 -9.56
CA GLY A 48 17.37 -0.91 -8.27
C GLY A 48 16.36 0.06 -7.65
N PRO A 49 16.45 0.30 -6.34
CA PRO A 49 15.56 1.22 -5.66
C PRO A 49 15.79 2.66 -6.14
N THR A 50 14.71 3.34 -6.49
CA THR A 50 14.74 4.74 -6.92
C THR A 50 13.98 5.60 -5.93
N LEU A 51 14.57 6.69 -5.49
CA LEU A 51 13.94 7.70 -4.65
C LEU A 51 13.78 8.99 -5.45
N LEU A 52 12.55 9.45 -5.51
CA LEU A 52 12.17 10.72 -6.11
C LEU A 52 11.83 11.74 -5.02
N GLY A 53 11.83 13.02 -5.38
CA GLY A 53 11.38 14.11 -4.52
C GLY A 53 10.62 15.15 -5.32
N VAL A 54 9.54 15.68 -4.76
CA VAL A 54 8.81 16.80 -5.34
C VAL A 54 9.17 18.08 -4.59
N ARG A 55 9.24 19.20 -5.31
CA ARG A 55 9.50 20.52 -4.71
C ARG A 55 8.23 21.20 -4.24
N ASP A 56 7.17 21.05 -5.01
CA ASP A 56 5.84 21.58 -4.72
C ASP A 56 4.83 20.44 -4.61
N ALA A 57 4.43 20.13 -3.39
CA ALA A 57 3.52 19.04 -3.08
C ALA A 57 2.10 19.30 -3.61
N ASP A 58 1.69 20.57 -3.68
CA ASP A 58 0.35 20.95 -4.13
C ASP A 58 0.20 20.80 -5.65
N ALA A 59 1.28 21.03 -6.40
CA ALA A 59 1.30 20.94 -7.86
C ALA A 59 1.65 19.53 -8.41
N ALA A 60 2.11 18.61 -7.56
CA ALA A 60 2.57 17.31 -7.99
C ALA A 60 1.42 16.29 -8.07
N ASP A 61 0.62 16.34 -9.13
CA ASP A 61 -0.52 15.43 -9.32
C ASP A 61 -0.10 13.98 -9.62
N ARG A 62 0.97 13.81 -10.42
CA ARG A 62 1.44 12.49 -10.87
C ARG A 62 1.76 11.53 -9.73
N VAL A 63 2.26 12.03 -8.60
CA VAL A 63 2.61 11.17 -7.45
C VAL A 63 1.38 10.56 -6.75
N HIS A 64 0.21 11.11 -7.02
CA HIS A 64 -1.05 10.62 -6.45
C HIS A 64 -1.84 9.75 -7.42
N ASP A 65 -1.67 9.92 -8.74
CA ASP A 65 -2.42 9.20 -9.76
C ASP A 65 -1.65 8.04 -10.41
N THR A 66 -0.32 7.97 -10.20
CA THR A 66 0.55 6.97 -10.83
C THR A 66 1.09 5.99 -9.79
N GLU A 67 0.64 4.74 -9.86
CA GLU A 67 1.22 3.65 -9.10
C GLU A 67 2.35 3.00 -9.91
N VAL A 68 3.54 2.96 -9.31
CA VAL A 68 4.69 2.20 -9.84
C VAL A 68 4.85 0.93 -9.02
N PHE A 69 4.44 -0.19 -9.57
CA PHE A 69 4.47 -1.49 -8.88
C PHE A 69 5.89 -2.07 -8.87
N GLY A 70 6.79 -1.40 -8.15
CA GLY A 70 8.23 -1.69 -8.08
C GLY A 70 8.92 -0.86 -7.00
N PRO A 71 10.26 -0.92 -6.89
CA PRO A 71 11.01 -0.29 -5.82
C PRO A 71 11.22 1.22 -6.09
N VAL A 72 10.14 1.95 -6.15
CA VAL A 72 10.12 3.41 -6.34
C VAL A 72 9.38 4.05 -5.18
N ALA A 73 9.96 5.09 -4.60
CA ALA A 73 9.33 5.90 -3.57
C ALA A 73 9.51 7.39 -3.90
N THR A 74 8.58 8.22 -3.45
CA THR A 74 8.63 9.66 -3.65
C THR A 74 8.51 10.38 -2.31
N LEU A 75 9.44 11.28 -2.02
CA LEU A 75 9.36 12.22 -0.91
C LEU A 75 8.47 13.40 -1.31
N VAL A 76 7.43 13.61 -0.52
CA VAL A 76 6.49 14.71 -0.71
C VAL A 76 6.52 15.57 0.55
N PRO A 77 7.06 16.81 0.49
CA PRO A 77 7.09 17.69 1.64
C PRO A 77 5.69 18.16 2.02
N TYR A 78 5.47 18.43 3.29
CA TYR A 78 4.23 19.00 3.78
C TYR A 78 4.48 20.11 4.79
N ARG A 79 3.52 21.04 4.95
CA ARG A 79 3.64 22.21 5.83
C ARG A 79 3.29 21.88 7.27
N ASP A 80 2.24 21.08 7.44
CA ASP A 80 1.69 20.67 8.73
C ASP A 80 0.93 19.34 8.58
N LEU A 81 0.47 18.77 9.69
CA LEU A 81 -0.23 17.49 9.69
C LEU A 81 -1.52 17.52 8.84
N GLY A 82 -2.28 18.62 8.90
CA GLY A 82 -3.51 18.76 8.09
C GLY A 82 -3.20 18.73 6.60
N HIS A 83 -2.12 19.38 6.16
CA HIS A 83 -1.65 19.31 4.78
C HIS A 83 -1.21 17.89 4.41
N ALA A 84 -0.48 17.19 5.27
CA ALA A 84 -0.07 15.80 5.03
C ALA A 84 -1.28 14.87 4.82
N LEU A 85 -2.32 15.00 5.65
CA LEU A 85 -3.56 14.25 5.54
C LEU A 85 -4.32 14.56 4.24
N ALA A 86 -4.38 15.84 3.85
CA ALA A 86 -4.98 16.25 2.59
C ALA A 86 -4.25 15.64 1.37
N LEU A 87 -2.91 15.66 1.38
CA LEU A 87 -2.10 15.03 0.33
C LEU A 87 -2.33 13.51 0.26
N ALA A 88 -2.38 12.84 1.42
CA ALA A 88 -2.60 11.39 1.48
C ALA A 88 -3.94 10.97 0.85
N ARG A 89 -4.99 11.79 1.01
CA ARG A 89 -6.32 11.53 0.43
C ARG A 89 -6.37 11.68 -1.09
N ARG A 90 -5.45 12.42 -1.71
CA ARG A 90 -5.40 12.62 -3.17
C ARG A 90 -5.21 11.30 -3.94
N GLY A 91 -4.70 10.27 -3.29
CA GLY A 91 -4.56 8.93 -3.88
C GLY A 91 -5.88 8.18 -4.10
N GLU A 92 -7.02 8.70 -3.60
CA GLU A 92 -8.38 8.16 -3.79
C GLU A 92 -8.57 6.72 -3.31
N GLY A 93 -7.79 6.31 -2.34
CA GLY A 93 -7.83 5.00 -1.72
C GLY A 93 -6.49 4.25 -1.78
N SER A 94 -6.07 3.73 -0.66
CA SER A 94 -4.78 3.06 -0.49
C SER A 94 -4.89 1.84 0.42
N LEU A 95 -3.93 0.91 0.28
CA LEU A 95 -3.88 -0.30 1.10
C LEU A 95 -3.51 0.03 2.54
N VAL A 96 -2.45 0.83 2.74
CA VAL A 96 -1.91 1.10 4.07
C VAL A 96 -1.28 2.48 4.17
N ALA A 97 -1.51 3.15 5.29
CA ALA A 97 -0.73 4.30 5.74
C ALA A 97 0.11 3.94 6.95
N SER A 98 1.30 4.52 7.09
CA SER A 98 2.12 4.43 8.29
C SER A 98 2.34 5.81 8.88
N LEU A 99 2.02 5.95 10.16
CA LEU A 99 2.22 7.16 10.95
C LEU A 99 3.36 6.94 11.95
N TYR A 100 4.31 7.86 11.99
CA TYR A 100 5.43 7.83 12.92
C TYR A 100 5.43 9.11 13.75
N GLY A 101 5.47 8.98 15.06
CA GLY A 101 5.48 10.14 15.94
C GLY A 101 5.42 9.77 17.41
N SER A 102 5.48 10.81 18.29
CA SER A 102 5.45 10.65 19.74
C SER A 102 4.23 11.29 20.43
N ASP A 103 3.47 12.11 19.72
CA ASP A 103 2.23 12.70 20.24
C ASP A 103 1.06 11.75 20.00
N ALA A 104 0.63 11.06 21.05
CA ALA A 104 -0.44 10.07 20.98
C ALA A 104 -1.80 10.66 20.55
N ALA A 105 -2.09 11.91 20.94
CA ALA A 105 -3.35 12.57 20.58
C ALA A 105 -3.37 12.91 19.08
N ALA A 106 -2.29 13.50 18.59
CA ALA A 106 -2.13 13.82 17.16
C ALA A 106 -2.13 12.55 16.29
N LEU A 107 -1.41 11.50 16.71
CA LEU A 107 -1.39 10.20 16.02
C LEU A 107 -2.77 9.55 15.98
N GLY A 108 -3.51 9.57 17.09
CA GLY A 108 -4.86 9.03 17.18
C GLY A 108 -5.84 9.74 16.24
N ALA A 109 -5.84 11.08 16.27
CA ALA A 109 -6.68 11.89 15.37
C ALA A 109 -6.34 11.64 13.89
N ALA A 110 -5.04 11.62 13.54
CA ALA A 110 -4.58 11.35 12.19
C ALA A 110 -4.93 9.92 11.72
N ALA A 111 -4.87 8.94 12.61
CA ALA A 111 -5.23 7.56 12.28
C ALA A 111 -6.71 7.42 11.95
N VAL A 112 -7.59 8.08 12.70
CA VAL A 112 -9.05 8.10 12.42
C VAL A 112 -9.31 8.78 11.07
N ASP A 113 -8.66 9.90 10.81
CA ASP A 113 -8.77 10.64 9.55
C ASP A 113 -8.34 9.80 8.34
N LEU A 114 -7.19 9.13 8.42
CA LEU A 114 -6.67 8.28 7.34
C LEU A 114 -7.48 7.00 7.13
N ALA A 115 -8.23 6.54 8.13
CA ALA A 115 -9.06 5.34 8.02
C ALA A 115 -10.17 5.47 6.96
N ASP A 116 -10.56 6.69 6.60
CA ASP A 116 -11.54 6.93 5.53
C ASP A 116 -10.97 6.63 4.13
N SER A 117 -9.64 6.70 3.97
CA SER A 117 -8.96 6.55 2.67
C SER A 117 -7.95 5.41 2.62
N HIS A 118 -7.74 4.69 3.72
CA HIS A 118 -6.77 3.60 3.80
C HIS A 118 -7.38 2.36 4.44
N GLY A 119 -7.09 1.19 3.91
CA GLY A 119 -7.57 -0.08 4.46
C GLY A 119 -6.97 -0.42 5.82
N ARG A 120 -5.72 -0.01 6.05
CA ARG A 120 -5.02 -0.12 7.33
C ARG A 120 -4.27 1.14 7.65
N VAL A 121 -4.25 1.51 8.92
CA VAL A 121 -3.38 2.56 9.44
C VAL A 121 -2.44 1.96 10.48
N HIS A 122 -1.14 1.99 10.20
CA HIS A 122 -0.10 1.45 11.07
C HIS A 122 0.56 2.59 11.83
N VAL A 123 0.33 2.67 13.12
CA VAL A 123 0.88 3.73 13.97
C VAL A 123 2.11 3.21 14.71
N VAL A 124 3.22 3.90 14.56
CA VAL A 124 4.51 3.59 15.20
C VAL A 124 4.87 4.75 16.13
N SER A 125 4.62 4.53 17.40
CA SER A 125 5.00 5.40 18.53
C SER A 125 6.26 4.84 19.24
N PRO A 126 6.93 5.59 20.11
CA PRO A 126 8.16 5.14 20.77
C PRO A 126 8.01 3.83 21.55
N ASP A 127 6.84 3.57 22.14
CA ASP A 127 6.53 2.38 22.92
C ASP A 127 6.45 1.09 22.10
N VAL A 128 6.17 1.18 20.80
CA VAL A 128 6.09 0.03 19.89
C VAL A 128 7.20 0.00 18.83
N ALA A 129 8.04 1.03 18.77
CA ALA A 129 9.05 1.19 17.72
C ALA A 129 10.01 0.00 17.57
N ALA A 130 10.32 -0.70 18.68
CA ALA A 130 11.23 -1.85 18.68
C ALA A 130 10.51 -3.19 18.39
N SER A 131 9.19 -3.24 18.46
CA SER A 131 8.41 -4.48 18.42
C SER A 131 7.36 -4.56 17.31
N HIS A 132 7.14 -3.47 16.55
CA HIS A 132 6.14 -3.47 15.49
C HIS A 132 6.52 -4.41 14.33
N THR A 133 5.51 -4.98 13.69
CA THR A 133 5.69 -5.96 12.59
C THR A 133 5.97 -5.31 11.22
N GLY A 134 5.88 -3.99 11.13
CA GLY A 134 5.92 -3.26 9.86
C GLY A 134 4.57 -3.28 9.11
N HIS A 135 4.42 -2.31 8.22
CA HIS A 135 3.18 -2.15 7.45
C HIS A 135 2.97 -3.24 6.38
N GLY A 136 4.02 -3.93 5.97
CA GLY A 136 3.96 -4.99 4.95
C GLY A 136 3.31 -6.29 5.43
N ASN A 137 3.21 -6.51 6.74
CA ASN A 137 2.62 -7.72 7.29
C ASN A 137 1.11 -7.56 7.50
N VAL A 138 0.33 -8.32 6.76
CA VAL A 138 -1.13 -8.38 6.92
C VAL A 138 -1.47 -9.53 7.85
N MET A 139 -2.04 -9.20 9.01
CA MET A 139 -2.46 -10.21 9.98
C MET A 139 -3.80 -10.85 9.55
N PRO A 140 -4.06 -12.13 9.84
CA PRO A 140 -5.29 -12.84 9.45
C PRO A 140 -6.59 -12.16 9.89
N GLN A 141 -6.55 -11.35 10.94
CA GLN A 141 -7.71 -10.58 11.43
C GLN A 141 -7.82 -9.19 10.79
N SER A 142 -6.89 -8.80 9.93
CA SER A 142 -6.84 -7.48 9.29
C SER A 142 -7.57 -7.47 7.96
N LEU A 143 -7.69 -6.28 7.39
CA LEU A 143 -8.15 -6.05 6.04
C LEU A 143 -6.94 -6.06 5.08
N HIS A 144 -7.03 -6.81 3.98
CA HIS A 144 -6.08 -6.74 2.88
C HIS A 144 -6.74 -6.08 1.67
N GLY A 145 -6.77 -4.79 1.70
CA GLY A 145 -7.42 -3.96 0.71
C GLY A 145 -7.61 -2.57 1.26
N GLY A 146 -8.53 -1.84 0.69
CA GLY A 146 -8.87 -0.50 1.13
C GLY A 146 -10.01 0.09 0.32
N PRO A 147 -10.45 1.29 0.65
CA PRO A 147 -11.51 1.98 -0.08
C PRO A 147 -11.02 2.46 -1.45
N GLY A 148 -11.97 2.82 -2.30
CA GLY A 148 -11.71 3.45 -3.59
C GLY A 148 -10.79 2.63 -4.49
N ARG A 149 -9.75 3.24 -4.98
CA ARG A 149 -8.78 2.62 -5.93
C ARG A 149 -8.02 1.42 -5.35
N ALA A 150 -7.87 1.32 -4.04
CA ALA A 150 -7.20 0.18 -3.43
C ALA A 150 -7.95 -1.13 -3.66
N GLY A 151 -9.27 -1.11 -3.56
CA GLY A 151 -10.09 -2.32 -3.66
C GLY A 151 -9.73 -3.37 -2.61
N GLY A 152 -10.33 -4.56 -2.73
CA GLY A 152 -10.03 -5.67 -1.83
C GLY A 152 -10.97 -5.76 -0.63
N GLY A 153 -10.59 -6.54 0.36
CA GLY A 153 -11.46 -6.86 1.49
C GLY A 153 -10.74 -7.64 2.57
N GLU A 154 -11.38 -8.69 3.08
CA GLU A 154 -10.83 -9.53 4.14
C GLU A 154 -9.48 -10.16 3.75
N GLU A 155 -8.59 -10.33 4.72
CA GLU A 155 -7.37 -11.11 4.52
C GLU A 155 -7.74 -12.58 4.26
N LEU A 156 -7.24 -13.13 3.15
CA LEU A 156 -7.60 -14.47 2.69
C LEU A 156 -6.74 -15.60 3.29
N GLY A 157 -5.75 -15.26 4.10
CA GLY A 157 -4.85 -16.23 4.72
C GLY A 157 -5.32 -16.87 6.01
N GLY A 158 -6.43 -16.44 6.61
CA GLY A 158 -6.92 -16.90 7.90
C GLY A 158 -8.31 -17.55 7.86
N LEU A 159 -8.82 -17.94 9.02
CA LEU A 159 -10.16 -18.57 9.15
C LEU A 159 -11.28 -17.67 8.61
N ARG A 160 -11.13 -16.34 8.65
CA ARG A 160 -12.10 -15.40 8.06
C ARG A 160 -12.28 -15.58 6.56
N ALA A 161 -11.24 -16.05 5.85
CA ALA A 161 -11.29 -16.34 4.42
C ALA A 161 -12.37 -17.36 4.08
N LEU A 162 -12.68 -18.29 4.97
CA LEU A 162 -13.73 -19.29 4.76
C LEU A 162 -15.06 -18.62 4.44
N ASN A 163 -15.39 -17.51 5.09
CA ASN A 163 -16.63 -16.78 4.83
C ASN A 163 -16.68 -16.21 3.41
N PHE A 164 -15.54 -15.83 2.84
CA PHE A 164 -15.44 -15.30 1.49
C PHE A 164 -15.69 -16.38 0.43
N TYR A 165 -15.20 -17.58 0.68
CA TYR A 165 -15.35 -18.71 -0.25
C TYR A 165 -16.66 -19.48 -0.10
N HIS A 166 -17.46 -19.21 0.94
CA HIS A 166 -18.75 -19.84 1.13
C HIS A 166 -19.88 -18.98 0.55
N ARG A 167 -20.75 -19.64 -0.20
CA ARG A 167 -21.99 -19.03 -0.68
C ARG A 167 -23.03 -19.11 0.44
N ARG A 168 -23.64 -17.99 0.77
CA ARG A 168 -24.76 -17.95 1.70
C ARG A 168 -26.07 -17.96 0.94
N ALA A 169 -27.00 -18.81 1.37
CA ALA A 169 -28.38 -18.81 0.90
C ALA A 169 -29.32 -18.92 2.11
N ALA A 170 -30.42 -18.19 2.06
CA ALA A 170 -31.49 -18.35 3.05
C ALA A 170 -32.52 -19.37 2.53
N ILE A 171 -32.82 -20.36 3.36
CA ILE A 171 -33.87 -21.35 3.06
C ILE A 171 -34.98 -21.15 4.09
N GLN A 172 -36.18 -20.84 3.60
CA GLN A 172 -37.38 -20.72 4.43
C GLN A 172 -38.31 -21.88 4.13
N ALA A 173 -38.60 -22.71 5.13
CA ALA A 173 -39.43 -23.91 4.96
C ALA A 173 -40.12 -24.27 6.28
N GLY A 174 -41.08 -25.18 6.24
CA GLY A 174 -41.66 -25.75 7.44
C GLY A 174 -40.64 -26.59 8.22
N ASN A 175 -40.87 -26.77 9.51
CA ASN A 175 -39.95 -27.47 10.42
C ASN A 175 -39.52 -28.85 9.93
N THR A 176 -40.45 -29.62 9.37
CA THR A 176 -40.16 -30.98 8.82
C THR A 176 -39.13 -30.92 7.67
N THR A 177 -39.27 -29.94 6.78
CA THR A 177 -38.35 -29.75 5.69
C THR A 177 -36.98 -29.26 6.15
N LEU A 178 -36.95 -28.30 7.12
CA LEU A 178 -35.69 -27.81 7.70
C LEU A 178 -34.95 -28.93 8.44
N ALA A 179 -35.64 -29.80 9.16
CA ALA A 179 -35.02 -30.95 9.82
C ALA A 179 -34.41 -31.97 8.84
N ALA A 180 -34.93 -32.06 7.63
CA ALA A 180 -34.37 -32.94 6.57
C ALA A 180 -33.12 -32.33 5.85
N LEU A 181 -32.77 -31.09 6.15
CA LEU A 181 -31.57 -30.41 5.60
C LEU A 181 -30.35 -30.51 6.54
N ALA A 182 -30.52 -30.94 7.75
CA ALA A 182 -29.49 -31.11 8.77
C ALA A 182 -28.84 -32.49 8.64
#